data_cb0b0c64ffc6d5db8c5dc82b0accb1e5
#
_entry.id   cb0b0c64ffc6d5db8c5dc82b0accb1e5
#
_cell.length_a   1.000
_cell.length_b   1.000
_cell.length_c   1.000
_cell.angle_alpha   90.00
_cell.angle_beta   90.00
_cell.angle_gamma   90.00
#
_symmetry.space_group_name_H-M   'P 1'
#
loop_
_entity.id
_entity.type
_entity.pdbx_description
1 polymer ?
#
loop_
_entity_poly.entity_id
_entity_poly.type
_entity_poly.pdbx_seq_one_letter_code
_entity_poly.pdbx_strand_id
1 'polypeptide(L)'
;MSRDGIYTKAEELKNSVDEKTEELKALSNEAPTLKFEIAQIKFYFENVQNRRRLDSMGQVRLAAAKEVVDKHGIRSVSEIAELEARLKLLPTYIRTVQNKLIEEQARLKRVNRLANVYESVIEGELY
;
A
#
# COMPACT_ATOMS: atom_id res chain seq x y z
N MET A 1 -26.98 17.70 14.75
CA MET A 1 -25.62 17.42 15.25
C MET A 1 -25.08 18.66 15.97
N SER A 2 -24.55 18.52 17.16
CA SER A 2 -23.95 19.63 17.90
C SER A 2 -22.65 20.10 17.23
N ARG A 3 -22.20 21.30 17.55
CA ARG A 3 -20.94 21.85 17.06
C ARG A 3 -19.76 20.90 17.32
N ASP A 4 -19.65 20.41 18.55
CA ASP A 4 -18.57 19.52 18.95
C ASP A 4 -18.66 18.17 18.20
N GLY A 5 -19.87 17.68 17.97
CA GLY A 5 -20.09 16.47 17.19
C GLY A 5 -19.65 16.60 15.74
N ILE A 6 -19.83 17.77 15.10
CA ILE A 6 -19.39 18.04 13.74
C ILE A 6 -17.87 18.04 13.66
N TYR A 7 -17.19 18.73 14.58
CA TYR A 7 -15.72 18.79 14.60
C TYR A 7 -15.09 17.45 14.93
N THR A 8 -15.65 16.71 15.88
CA THR A 8 -15.20 15.36 16.22
C THR A 8 -15.31 14.43 15.01
N LYS A 9 -16.45 14.49 14.30
CA LYS A 9 -16.66 13.66 13.10
C LYS A 9 -15.69 14.04 11.98
N ALA A 10 -15.43 15.33 11.79
CA ALA A 10 -14.47 15.81 10.79
C ALA A 10 -13.05 15.31 11.10
N GLU A 11 -12.64 15.34 12.36
CA GLU A 11 -11.33 14.86 12.79
C GLU A 11 -11.18 13.35 12.61
N GLU A 12 -12.20 12.57 13.01
CA GLU A 12 -12.24 11.12 12.81
C GLU A 12 -12.13 10.75 11.34
N LEU A 13 -12.87 11.43 10.47
CA LEU A 13 -12.83 11.20 9.03
C LEU A 13 -11.48 11.58 8.43
N LYS A 14 -10.90 12.70 8.86
CA LYS A 14 -9.57 13.12 8.42
C LYS A 14 -8.52 12.09 8.78
N ASN A 15 -8.53 11.58 10.00
CA ASN A 15 -7.60 10.55 10.45
C ASN A 15 -7.78 9.26 9.65
N SER A 16 -9.01 8.86 9.39
CA SER A 16 -9.31 7.67 8.57
C SER A 16 -8.85 7.84 7.13
N VAL A 17 -9.03 9.03 6.55
CA VAL A 17 -8.53 9.36 5.20
C VAL A 17 -7.00 9.28 5.16
N ASP A 18 -6.33 9.84 6.16
CA ASP A 18 -4.86 9.81 6.24
C ASP A 18 -4.34 8.37 6.37
N GLU A 19 -4.95 7.54 7.22
CA GLU A 19 -4.61 6.13 7.38
C GLU A 19 -4.77 5.36 6.07
N LYS A 20 -5.88 5.56 5.36
CA LYS A 20 -6.14 4.88 4.09
C LYS A 20 -5.23 5.37 2.97
N THR A 21 -4.84 6.63 2.99
CA THR A 21 -3.86 7.19 2.04
C THR A 21 -2.51 6.49 2.22
N GLU A 22 -2.06 6.32 3.46
CA GLU A 22 -0.81 5.61 3.76
C GLU A 22 -0.90 4.13 3.41
N GLU A 23 -2.03 3.48 3.71
CA GLU A 23 -2.28 2.08 3.34
C GLU A 23 -2.23 1.90 1.81
N LEU A 24 -2.89 2.78 1.07
CA LEU A 24 -2.89 2.76 -0.40
C LEU A 24 -1.48 2.91 -0.96
N LYS A 25 -0.70 3.82 -0.39
CA LYS A 25 0.68 4.06 -0.78
C LYS A 25 1.55 2.81 -0.52
N ALA A 26 1.39 2.19 0.65
CA ALA A 26 2.11 0.98 1.00
C ALA A 26 1.76 -0.17 0.05
N LEU A 27 0.49 -0.40 -0.24
CA LEU A 27 0.03 -1.43 -1.18
C LEU A 27 0.53 -1.18 -2.60
N SER A 28 0.51 0.09 -3.04
CA SER A 28 0.98 0.47 -4.37
C SER A 28 2.48 0.27 -4.54
N ASN A 29 3.26 0.43 -3.47
CA ASN A 29 4.70 0.19 -3.47
C ASN A 29 5.03 -1.30 -3.34
N GLU A 30 4.18 -2.08 -2.69
CA GLU A 30 4.37 -3.53 -2.49
C GLU A 30 4.38 -4.28 -3.82
N ALA A 31 3.50 -3.94 -4.76
CA ALA A 31 3.35 -4.66 -6.02
C ALA A 31 4.64 -4.71 -6.86
N PRO A 32 5.31 -3.57 -7.18
CA PRO A 32 6.55 -3.61 -7.94
C PRO A 32 7.68 -4.26 -7.17
N THR A 33 7.77 -4.08 -5.85
CA THR A 33 8.77 -4.72 -5.00
C THR A 33 8.61 -6.23 -5.03
N LEU A 34 7.39 -6.72 -4.84
CA LEU A 34 7.08 -8.15 -4.84
C LEU A 34 7.35 -8.78 -6.21
N LYS A 35 6.97 -8.10 -7.27
CA LYS A 35 7.25 -8.53 -8.66
C LYS A 35 8.75 -8.67 -8.91
N PHE A 36 9.53 -7.69 -8.45
CA PHE A 36 11.00 -7.71 -8.54
C PHE A 36 11.57 -8.87 -7.72
N GLU A 37 11.13 -9.05 -6.49
CA GLU A 37 11.62 -10.12 -5.61
C GLU A 37 11.31 -11.52 -6.18
N ILE A 38 10.12 -11.72 -6.72
CA ILE A 38 9.74 -12.98 -7.39
C ILE A 38 10.69 -13.26 -8.57
N ALA A 39 10.99 -12.26 -9.39
CA ALA A 39 11.91 -12.40 -10.51
C ALA A 39 13.33 -12.75 -10.04
N GLN A 40 13.79 -12.16 -8.94
CA GLN A 40 15.09 -12.46 -8.33
C GLN A 40 15.15 -13.90 -7.81
N ILE A 41 14.12 -14.36 -7.15
CA ILE A 41 14.03 -15.74 -6.64
C ILE A 41 14.09 -16.74 -7.80
N LYS A 42 13.35 -16.50 -8.87
CA LYS A 42 13.38 -17.35 -10.07
C LYS A 42 14.78 -17.37 -10.69
N PHE A 43 15.40 -16.21 -10.83
CA PHE A 43 16.76 -16.09 -11.34
C PHE A 43 17.75 -16.91 -10.50
N TYR A 44 17.65 -16.84 -9.19
CA TYR A 44 18.51 -17.60 -8.28
C TYR A 44 18.42 -19.11 -8.53
N PHE A 45 17.21 -19.67 -8.52
CA PHE A 45 17.03 -21.11 -8.70
C PHE A 45 17.37 -21.60 -10.10
N GLU A 46 17.21 -20.74 -11.12
CA GLU A 46 17.62 -21.06 -12.48
C GLU A 46 19.13 -21.08 -12.67
N ASN A 47 19.88 -20.30 -11.89
CA ASN A 47 21.30 -20.06 -12.13
C ASN A 47 22.23 -20.55 -11.02
N VAL A 48 21.73 -20.93 -9.85
CA VAL A 48 22.57 -21.31 -8.73
C VAL A 48 23.48 -22.50 -9.03
N GLN A 49 22.98 -23.49 -9.78
CA GLN A 49 23.75 -24.67 -10.17
C GLN A 49 24.77 -24.38 -11.27
N ASN A 50 24.57 -23.31 -12.02
CA ASN A 50 25.43 -22.89 -13.14
C ASN A 50 26.27 -21.68 -12.79
N ARG A 51 26.49 -21.42 -11.51
CA ARG A 51 27.20 -20.24 -10.99
C ARG A 51 28.54 -19.99 -11.67
N ARG A 52 29.32 -21.05 -11.95
CA ARG A 52 30.64 -20.93 -12.57
C ARG A 52 30.60 -20.48 -14.03
N ARG A 53 29.44 -20.58 -14.68
CA ARG A 53 29.23 -20.16 -16.08
C ARG A 53 28.81 -18.70 -16.20
N LEU A 54 28.50 -18.04 -15.08
CA LEU A 54 28.12 -16.66 -15.07
C LEU A 54 29.36 -15.76 -15.14
N ASP A 55 29.24 -14.66 -15.88
CA ASP A 55 30.25 -13.60 -15.85
C ASP A 55 30.21 -12.84 -14.51
N SER A 56 31.07 -11.85 -14.35
CA SER A 56 31.15 -11.06 -13.10
C SER A 56 29.83 -10.39 -12.76
N MET A 57 29.13 -9.84 -13.74
CA MET A 57 27.83 -9.20 -13.54
C MET A 57 26.75 -10.22 -13.14
N GLY A 58 26.73 -11.37 -13.78
CA GLY A 58 25.83 -12.46 -13.45
C GLY A 58 26.05 -12.98 -12.03
N GLN A 59 27.30 -13.07 -11.58
CA GLN A 59 27.60 -13.50 -10.21
C GLN A 59 27.16 -12.48 -9.16
N VAL A 60 27.34 -11.20 -9.44
CA VAL A 60 26.83 -10.11 -8.57
C VAL A 60 25.31 -10.17 -8.48
N ARG A 61 24.65 -10.36 -9.62
CA ARG A 61 23.20 -10.51 -9.69
C ARG A 61 22.71 -11.73 -8.93
N LEU A 62 23.44 -12.83 -9.01
CA LEU A 62 23.11 -14.06 -8.28
C LEU A 62 23.23 -13.87 -6.77
N ALA A 63 24.27 -13.16 -6.31
CA ALA A 63 24.47 -12.84 -4.90
C ALA A 63 23.32 -11.97 -4.37
N ALA A 64 22.90 -10.97 -5.12
CA ALA A 64 21.75 -10.12 -4.78
C ALA A 64 20.46 -10.93 -4.71
N ALA A 65 20.26 -11.85 -5.66
CA ALA A 65 19.10 -12.73 -5.68
C ALA A 65 19.09 -13.67 -4.47
N LYS A 66 20.26 -14.15 -4.04
CA LYS A 66 20.40 -14.98 -2.83
C LYS A 66 19.91 -14.25 -1.58
N GLU A 67 20.21 -12.97 -1.45
CA GLU A 67 19.74 -12.16 -0.32
C GLU A 67 18.21 -12.13 -0.25
N VAL A 68 17.55 -12.03 -1.40
CA VAL A 68 16.08 -12.06 -1.47
C VAL A 68 15.54 -13.43 -1.08
N VAL A 69 16.16 -14.50 -1.57
CA VAL A 69 15.80 -15.88 -1.20
C VAL A 69 15.92 -16.10 0.30
N ASP A 70 17.02 -15.65 0.89
CA ASP A 70 17.28 -15.77 2.33
C ASP A 70 16.30 -14.94 3.16
N LYS A 71 15.98 -13.73 2.70
CA LYS A 71 15.00 -12.85 3.33
C LYS A 71 13.63 -13.51 3.48
N HIS A 72 13.19 -14.24 2.46
CA HIS A 72 11.90 -14.91 2.46
C HIS A 72 11.96 -16.37 2.97
N GLY A 73 13.14 -16.88 3.27
CA GLY A 73 13.33 -18.24 3.73
C GLY A 73 12.93 -19.31 2.71
N ILE A 74 13.06 -19.01 1.41
CA ILE A 74 12.60 -19.88 0.32
C ILE A 74 13.64 -20.95 0.03
N ARG A 75 13.21 -22.20 -0.02
CA ARG A 75 14.08 -23.36 -0.29
C ARG A 75 13.98 -23.87 -1.72
N SER A 76 12.86 -23.63 -2.37
CA SER A 76 12.63 -24.06 -3.76
C SER A 76 11.73 -23.05 -4.46
N VAL A 77 11.76 -23.06 -5.80
CA VAL A 77 10.94 -22.15 -6.61
C VAL A 77 9.44 -22.37 -6.39
N SER A 78 9.03 -23.57 -5.99
CA SER A 78 7.62 -23.86 -5.71
C SER A 78 7.07 -23.09 -4.52
N GLU A 79 7.94 -22.67 -3.60
CA GLU A 79 7.54 -21.92 -2.40
C GLU A 79 7.16 -20.46 -2.69
N ILE A 80 7.39 -19.96 -3.92
CA ILE A 80 6.97 -18.61 -4.30
C ILE A 80 5.46 -18.48 -4.56
N ALA A 81 4.73 -19.59 -4.52
CA ALA A 81 3.29 -19.59 -4.78
C ALA A 81 2.52 -18.59 -3.90
N GLU A 82 2.90 -18.48 -2.62
CA GLU A 82 2.29 -17.51 -1.70
C GLU A 82 2.58 -16.07 -2.11
N LEU A 83 3.81 -15.77 -2.54
CA LEU A 83 4.20 -14.45 -3.02
C LEU A 83 3.46 -14.09 -4.32
N GLU A 84 3.34 -15.06 -5.23
CA GLU A 84 2.60 -14.88 -6.47
C GLU A 84 1.10 -14.67 -6.21
N ALA A 85 0.53 -15.40 -5.26
CA ALA A 85 -0.86 -15.23 -4.84
C ALA A 85 -1.10 -13.83 -4.25
N ARG A 86 -0.19 -13.36 -3.42
CA ARG A 86 -0.24 -12.01 -2.85
C ARG A 86 -0.19 -10.96 -3.96
N LEU A 87 0.75 -11.10 -4.90
CA LEU A 87 0.87 -10.19 -6.04
C LEU A 87 -0.41 -10.12 -6.86
N LYS A 88 -1.05 -11.28 -7.08
CA LYS A 88 -2.29 -11.38 -7.85
C LYS A 88 -3.47 -10.67 -7.14
N LEU A 89 -3.48 -10.69 -5.80
CA LEU A 89 -4.54 -10.10 -4.99
C LEU A 89 -4.37 -8.60 -4.76
N LEU A 90 -3.15 -8.06 -4.89
CA LEU A 90 -2.87 -6.65 -4.64
C LEU A 90 -3.75 -5.68 -5.42
N PRO A 91 -4.02 -5.87 -6.74
CA PRO A 91 -4.92 -4.97 -7.46
C PRO A 91 -6.31 -4.87 -6.84
N THR A 92 -6.84 -5.98 -6.33
CA THR A 92 -8.15 -6.02 -5.65
C THR A 92 -8.11 -5.26 -4.33
N TYR A 93 -7.07 -5.44 -3.53
CA TYR A 93 -6.89 -4.71 -2.28
C TYR A 93 -6.73 -3.21 -2.51
N ILE A 94 -5.93 -2.85 -3.50
CA ILE A 94 -5.73 -1.44 -3.90
C ILE A 94 -7.07 -0.80 -4.28
N ARG A 95 -7.85 -1.48 -5.11
CA ARG A 95 -9.16 -0.99 -5.53
C ARG A 95 -10.11 -0.81 -4.35
N THR A 96 -10.13 -1.78 -3.43
CA THR A 96 -10.96 -1.73 -2.22
C THR A 96 -10.61 -0.50 -1.37
N VAL A 97 -9.33 -0.27 -1.13
CA VAL A 97 -8.87 0.88 -0.34
C VAL A 97 -9.16 2.19 -1.07
N GLN A 98 -8.93 2.25 -2.39
CA GLN A 98 -9.26 3.42 -3.22
C GLN A 98 -10.74 3.80 -3.10
N ASN A 99 -11.63 2.82 -3.21
CA ASN A 99 -13.07 3.06 -3.13
C ASN A 99 -13.48 3.59 -1.75
N LYS A 100 -12.96 3.00 -0.69
CA LYS A 100 -13.20 3.48 0.68
C LYS A 100 -12.67 4.88 0.89
N LEU A 101 -11.49 5.17 0.36
CA LEU A 101 -10.87 6.49 0.45
C LEU A 101 -11.72 7.54 -0.24
N ILE A 102 -12.22 7.26 -1.45
CA ILE A 102 -13.10 8.16 -2.19
C ILE A 102 -14.39 8.45 -1.39
N GLU A 103 -15.00 7.42 -0.81
CA GLU A 103 -16.20 7.57 0.01
C GLU A 103 -15.95 8.44 1.24
N GLU A 104 -14.86 8.19 1.95
CA GLU A 104 -14.50 8.94 3.15
C GLU A 104 -14.12 10.38 2.85
N GLN A 105 -13.40 10.62 1.75
CA GLN A 105 -13.10 11.98 1.30
C GLN A 105 -14.37 12.76 0.97
N ALA A 106 -15.36 12.10 0.35
CA ALA A 106 -16.66 12.72 0.09
C ALA A 106 -17.41 13.05 1.38
N ARG A 107 -17.40 12.14 2.36
CA ARG A 107 -17.99 12.38 3.68
C ARG A 107 -17.30 13.52 4.42
N LEU A 108 -15.98 13.55 4.41
CA LEU A 108 -15.19 14.61 5.04
C LEU A 108 -15.54 15.98 4.43
N LYS A 109 -15.63 16.03 3.12
CA LYS A 109 -16.00 17.25 2.41
C LYS A 109 -17.39 17.75 2.82
N ARG A 110 -18.37 16.85 2.98
CA ARG A 110 -19.71 17.20 3.46
C ARG A 110 -19.70 17.72 4.89
N VAL A 111 -18.97 17.04 5.79
CA VAL A 111 -18.86 17.45 7.19
C VAL A 111 -18.17 18.80 7.31
N ASN A 112 -17.12 19.06 6.53
CA ASN A 112 -16.45 20.36 6.49
C ASN A 112 -17.37 21.46 6.00
N ARG A 113 -18.24 21.19 5.03
CA ARG A 113 -19.26 22.14 4.57
C ARG A 113 -20.26 22.47 5.68
N LEU A 114 -20.71 21.45 6.43
CA LEU A 114 -21.60 21.65 7.56
C LEU A 114 -20.95 22.49 8.65
N ALA A 115 -19.69 22.24 8.96
CA ALA A 115 -18.93 23.02 9.93
C ALA A 115 -18.83 24.49 9.49
N ASN A 116 -18.54 24.74 8.23
CA ASN A 116 -18.44 26.09 7.67
C ASN A 116 -19.78 26.82 7.72
N VAL A 117 -20.87 26.14 7.36
CA VAL A 117 -22.22 26.71 7.44
C VAL A 117 -22.59 27.05 8.88
N TYR A 118 -22.29 26.15 9.81
CA TYR A 118 -22.55 26.35 11.23
C TYR A 118 -21.79 27.57 11.78
N GLU A 119 -20.54 27.73 11.45
CA GLU A 119 -19.73 28.88 11.83
C GLU A 119 -20.26 30.17 11.24
N SER A 120 -20.67 30.15 9.98
CA SER A 120 -21.28 31.33 9.31
C SER A 120 -22.55 31.78 9.99
N VAL A 121 -23.40 30.82 10.43
CA VAL A 121 -24.63 31.11 11.16
C VAL A 121 -24.31 31.73 12.53
N ILE A 122 -23.34 31.19 13.26
CA ILE A 122 -22.94 31.75 14.56
C ILE A 122 -22.38 33.16 14.40
N GLU A 123 -21.52 33.40 13.42
CA GLU A 123 -20.98 34.70 13.14
C GLU A 123 -22.09 35.71 12.75
N GLY A 124 -23.06 35.27 11.95
CA GLY A 124 -24.23 36.05 11.61
C GLY A 124 -25.11 36.43 12.80
N GLU A 125 -25.22 35.55 13.79
CA GLU A 125 -25.98 35.81 15.02
C GLU A 125 -25.30 36.83 15.95
N LEU A 126 -23.98 36.98 15.84
CA LEU A 126 -23.21 37.91 16.63
C LEU A 126 -23.31 39.36 16.12
N TYR A 127 -23.78 39.53 14.92
CA TYR A 127 -23.96 40.84 14.27
C TYR A 127 -25.45 41.19 14.15
#